data_6615c4c95100461997f42db5ad36a9d2
#
_entry.id   6615c4c95100461997f42db5ad36a9d2
#
_cell.length_a   1.000
_cell.length_b   1.000
_cell.length_c   1.000
_cell.angle_alpha   90.00
_cell.angle_beta   90.00
_cell.angle_gamma   90.00
#
_symmetry.space_group_name_H-M   'P 1'
#
loop_
_entity.id
_entity.type
_entity.pdbx_description
1 polymer ?
#
loop_
_entity_poly.entity_id
_entity_poly.type
_entity_poly.pdbx_seq_one_letter_code
_entity_poly.pdbx_strand_id
1 'polypeptide(L)'
;MSADPQRPRGREVSAAWDLAEGMLSGPLPRRWLHSQGVCRQADINQGQLQPIDGEILVQAAVLHDVGYAPDVAITGFHPLDGARYLKSIGVDDRVVGLVAHHSCARVEAAERGLGPDLAEFEPGPAQLTEFLIFCDMTTSPDGVTVSVDERLAEILDRYGPYSVVGRSITSAEPELRAATYRVARRLAVRIRPAPDLQI
;
A
#
# COMPACT_ATOMS: atom_id res chain seq x y z
N MET A 1 11.03 26.80 6.86
CA MET A 1 10.89 25.49 6.19
C MET A 1 9.50 25.45 5.61
N SER A 2 9.37 25.47 4.29
CA SER A 2 8.05 25.35 3.62
C SER A 2 7.54 23.92 3.83
N ALA A 3 6.31 23.77 4.32
CA ALA A 3 5.71 22.45 4.47
C ALA A 3 5.63 21.79 3.07
N ASP A 4 6.03 20.52 2.98
CA ASP A 4 5.89 19.74 1.75
C ASP A 4 4.38 19.67 1.40
N PRO A 5 3.96 20.19 0.23
CA PRO A 5 2.56 20.19 -0.16
C PRO A 5 1.99 18.78 -0.39
N GLN A 6 2.84 17.76 -0.42
CA GLN A 6 2.46 16.36 -0.60
C GLN A 6 2.23 15.63 0.74
N ARG A 7 2.62 16.24 1.87
CA ARG A 7 2.50 15.63 3.19
C ARG A 7 1.06 15.70 3.70
N PRO A 8 0.42 14.56 4.00
CA PRO A 8 -0.92 14.53 4.58
C PRO A 8 -0.94 15.11 6.00
N ARG A 9 -2.14 15.48 6.45
CA ARG A 9 -2.35 16.09 7.76
C ARG A 9 -2.79 15.04 8.79
N GLY A 10 -2.49 15.29 10.05
CA GLY A 10 -2.79 14.40 11.18
C GLY A 10 -1.50 14.01 11.92
N ARG A 11 -1.57 13.88 13.25
CA ARG A 11 -0.39 13.61 14.06
C ARG A 11 0.23 12.25 13.74
N GLU A 12 -0.59 11.20 13.75
CA GLU A 12 -0.14 9.82 13.51
C GLU A 12 0.32 9.63 12.06
N VAL A 13 -0.42 10.21 11.12
CA VAL A 13 -0.05 10.22 9.69
C VAL A 13 1.28 10.95 9.47
N SER A 14 1.49 12.09 10.16
CA SER A 14 2.76 12.81 10.09
C SER A 14 3.92 12.02 10.66
N ALA A 15 3.72 11.30 11.77
CA ALA A 15 4.73 10.43 12.35
C ALA A 15 5.08 9.25 11.42
N ALA A 16 4.08 8.63 10.79
CA ALA A 16 4.27 7.58 9.81
C ALA A 16 5.04 8.08 8.57
N TRP A 17 4.74 9.29 8.10
CA TRP A 17 5.47 9.93 7.01
C TRP A 17 6.93 10.15 7.36
N ASP A 18 7.22 10.77 8.53
CA ASP A 18 8.61 11.03 8.97
C ASP A 18 9.41 9.74 9.10
N LEU A 19 8.78 8.68 9.61
CA LEU A 19 9.39 7.36 9.72
C LEU A 19 9.75 6.79 8.34
N ALA A 20 8.80 6.75 7.41
CA ALA A 20 9.04 6.23 6.06
C ALA A 20 10.07 7.06 5.29
N GLU A 21 10.02 8.39 5.38
CA GLU A 21 10.98 9.30 4.78
C GLU A 21 12.40 9.02 5.30
N GLY A 22 12.56 8.92 6.62
CA GLY A 22 13.85 8.64 7.24
C GLY A 22 14.45 7.30 6.81
N MET A 23 13.59 6.30 6.55
CA MET A 23 14.03 4.95 6.18
C MET A 23 14.28 4.79 4.67
N LEU A 24 13.52 5.47 3.82
CA LEU A 24 13.51 5.21 2.38
C LEU A 24 14.17 6.31 1.55
N SER A 25 14.08 7.59 1.95
CA SER A 25 14.47 8.71 1.07
C SER A 25 15.95 8.70 0.69
N GLY A 26 16.83 8.36 1.62
CA GLY A 26 18.26 8.26 1.37
C GLY A 26 18.66 7.00 0.59
N PRO A 27 18.44 5.80 1.13
CA PRO A 27 18.93 4.56 0.52
C PRO A 27 18.10 4.10 -0.70
N LEU A 28 16.83 4.46 -0.77
CA LEU A 28 15.86 3.94 -1.76
C LEU A 28 14.97 5.07 -2.32
N PRO A 29 15.52 6.13 -2.95
CA PRO A 29 14.76 7.34 -3.31
C PRO A 29 13.59 7.06 -4.26
N ARG A 30 13.71 6.10 -5.18
CA ARG A 30 12.61 5.72 -6.07
C ARG A 30 11.49 5.00 -5.32
N ARG A 31 11.83 4.21 -4.30
CA ARG A 31 10.85 3.57 -3.41
C ARG A 31 10.12 4.61 -2.56
N TRP A 32 10.85 5.63 -2.12
CA TRP A 32 10.25 6.76 -1.42
C TRP A 32 9.25 7.52 -2.30
N LEU A 33 9.58 7.79 -3.56
CA LEU A 33 8.64 8.40 -4.52
C LEU A 33 7.36 7.56 -4.68
N HIS A 34 7.50 6.25 -4.78
CA HIS A 34 6.36 5.34 -4.83
C HIS A 34 5.50 5.44 -3.57
N SER A 35 6.10 5.32 -2.38
CA SER A 35 5.38 5.42 -1.09
C SER A 35 4.65 6.76 -0.92
N GLN A 36 5.25 7.87 -1.35
CA GLN A 36 4.59 9.18 -1.41
C GLN A 36 3.37 9.16 -2.34
N GLY A 37 3.49 8.56 -3.51
CA GLY A 37 2.40 8.43 -4.48
C GLY A 37 1.23 7.60 -3.94
N VAL A 38 1.53 6.45 -3.32
CA VAL A 38 0.53 5.57 -2.69
C VAL A 38 -0.17 6.28 -1.54
N CYS A 39 0.58 6.98 -0.68
CA CYS A 39 0.05 7.79 0.41
C CYS A 39 -0.89 8.90 -0.10
N ARG A 40 -0.52 9.59 -1.17
CA ARG A 40 -1.35 10.62 -1.81
C ARG A 40 -2.66 10.06 -2.35
N GLN A 41 -2.63 8.88 -2.98
CA GLN A 41 -3.85 8.19 -3.41
C GLN A 41 -4.74 7.84 -2.22
N ALA A 42 -4.17 7.37 -1.11
CA ALA A 42 -4.90 7.08 0.11
C ALA A 42 -5.53 8.35 0.72
N ASP A 43 -4.78 9.45 0.82
CA ASP A 43 -5.24 10.73 1.36
C ASP A 43 -6.41 11.31 0.56
N ILE A 44 -6.35 11.30 -0.77
CA ILE A 44 -7.44 11.76 -1.65
C ILE A 44 -8.70 10.91 -1.46
N ASN A 45 -8.54 9.60 -1.25
CA ASN A 45 -9.65 8.65 -1.23
C ASN A 45 -10.17 8.33 0.18
N GLN A 46 -9.48 8.75 1.26
CA GLN A 46 -9.86 8.44 2.65
C GLN A 46 -11.27 8.93 3.03
N GLY A 47 -11.76 10.01 2.41
CA GLY A 47 -13.12 10.51 2.63
C GLY A 47 -14.25 9.55 2.24
N GLN A 48 -13.93 8.40 1.64
CA GLN A 48 -14.86 7.29 1.37
C GLN A 48 -15.01 6.32 2.54
N LEU A 49 -14.21 6.47 3.59
CA LEU A 49 -14.12 5.63 4.76
C LEU A 49 -14.60 6.38 6.01
N GLN A 50 -14.78 5.67 7.12
CA GLN A 50 -14.90 6.33 8.41
C GLN A 50 -13.58 7.07 8.74
N PRO A 51 -13.61 8.19 9.46
CA PRO A 51 -12.41 9.00 9.70
C PRO A 51 -11.21 8.19 10.24
N ILE A 52 -11.44 7.33 11.23
CA ILE A 52 -10.37 6.51 11.81
C ILE A 52 -9.80 5.49 10.81
N ASP A 53 -10.63 4.91 9.96
CA ASP A 53 -10.20 3.97 8.93
C ASP A 53 -9.43 4.69 7.82
N GLY A 54 -9.80 5.93 7.52
CA GLY A 54 -9.07 6.79 6.59
C GLY A 54 -7.65 7.08 7.10
N GLU A 55 -7.50 7.43 8.36
CA GLU A 55 -6.18 7.66 8.98
C GLU A 55 -5.32 6.38 8.98
N ILE A 56 -5.90 5.23 9.29
CA ILE A 56 -5.22 3.92 9.23
C ILE A 56 -4.76 3.61 7.80
N LEU A 57 -5.62 3.84 6.80
CA LEU A 57 -5.26 3.63 5.39
C LEU A 57 -4.08 4.50 4.97
N VAL A 58 -4.09 5.80 5.31
CA VAL A 58 -3.02 6.73 4.93
C VAL A 58 -1.69 6.36 5.59
N GLN A 59 -1.71 5.95 6.87
CA GLN A 59 -0.53 5.45 7.56
C GLN A 59 0.01 4.17 6.89
N ALA A 60 -0.85 3.19 6.65
CA ALA A 60 -0.45 1.95 5.97
C ALA A 60 0.12 2.22 4.57
N ALA A 61 -0.48 3.16 3.83
CA ALA A 61 -0.05 3.52 2.49
C ALA A 61 1.37 4.11 2.45
N VAL A 62 1.74 4.98 3.39
CA VAL A 62 3.11 5.52 3.42
C VAL A 62 4.13 4.51 3.96
N LEU A 63 3.70 3.57 4.80
CA LEU A 63 4.56 2.60 5.49
C LEU A 63 4.69 1.25 4.77
N HIS A 64 3.87 0.94 3.74
CA HIS A 64 3.75 -0.42 3.18
C HIS A 64 5.08 -0.99 2.69
N ASP A 65 5.97 -0.14 2.23
CA ASP A 65 7.26 -0.51 1.63
C ASP A 65 8.48 -0.34 2.57
N VAL A 66 8.30 0.05 3.86
CA VAL A 66 9.43 0.26 4.79
C VAL A 66 10.28 -0.98 5.01
N GLY A 67 9.74 -2.17 4.79
CA GLY A 67 10.48 -3.43 4.87
C GLY A 67 11.57 -3.62 3.81
N TYR A 68 11.65 -2.75 2.80
CA TYR A 68 12.79 -2.69 1.89
C TYR A 68 14.00 -1.94 2.45
N ALA A 69 13.81 -1.15 3.51
CA ALA A 69 14.92 -0.38 4.10
C ALA A 69 16.05 -1.33 4.55
N PRO A 70 17.33 -1.00 4.26
CA PRO A 70 18.46 -1.89 4.54
C PRO A 70 18.54 -2.36 5.99
N ASP A 71 18.18 -1.49 6.94
CA ASP A 71 18.22 -1.79 8.38
C ASP A 71 17.05 -2.68 8.86
N VAL A 72 16.07 -2.93 8.00
CA VAL A 72 14.85 -3.71 8.31
C VAL A 72 14.76 -4.99 7.48
N ALA A 73 15.31 -5.01 6.28
CA ALA A 73 15.27 -6.16 5.36
C ALA A 73 16.07 -7.34 5.93
N ILE A 74 15.38 -8.35 6.49
CA ILE A 74 15.96 -9.55 7.13
C ILE A 74 15.70 -10.78 6.28
N THR A 75 14.42 -11.00 5.90
CA THR A 75 13.99 -12.19 5.14
C THR A 75 14.05 -11.98 3.63
N GLY A 76 14.16 -10.73 3.19
CA GLY A 76 14.02 -10.32 1.79
C GLY A 76 12.57 -10.35 1.29
N PHE A 77 11.61 -10.47 2.22
CA PHE A 77 10.18 -10.35 1.97
C PHE A 77 9.63 -9.13 2.73
N HIS A 78 9.63 -7.99 2.03
CA HIS A 78 9.37 -6.68 2.64
C HIS A 78 8.04 -6.55 3.40
N PRO A 79 6.91 -7.23 3.02
CA PRO A 79 5.70 -7.14 3.82
C PRO A 79 5.89 -7.69 5.24
N LEU A 80 6.60 -8.81 5.37
CA LEU A 80 6.91 -9.44 6.65
C LEU A 80 7.93 -8.61 7.46
N ASP A 81 9.02 -8.23 6.81
CA ASP A 81 10.09 -7.46 7.46
C ASP A 81 9.58 -6.11 7.96
N GLY A 82 8.78 -5.41 7.14
CA GLY A 82 8.15 -4.16 7.52
C GLY A 82 7.16 -4.32 8.67
N ALA A 83 6.30 -5.34 8.62
CA ALA A 83 5.32 -5.58 9.67
C ALA A 83 5.98 -5.90 11.02
N ARG A 84 7.03 -6.75 11.04
CA ARG A 84 7.79 -7.07 12.24
C ARG A 84 8.45 -5.82 12.84
N TYR A 85 9.06 -4.99 12.00
CA TYR A 85 9.66 -3.74 12.44
C TYR A 85 8.62 -2.79 13.03
N LEU A 86 7.53 -2.51 12.31
CA LEU A 86 6.48 -1.60 12.75
C LEU A 86 5.83 -2.05 14.06
N LYS A 87 5.59 -3.35 14.22
CA LYS A 87 5.10 -3.92 15.48
C LYS A 87 6.09 -3.72 16.63
N SER A 88 7.38 -3.90 16.37
CA SER A 88 8.43 -3.74 17.39
C SER A 88 8.53 -2.32 17.96
N ILE A 89 8.12 -1.32 17.20
CA ILE A 89 8.11 0.10 17.61
C ILE A 89 6.73 0.61 18.04
N GLY A 90 5.73 -0.29 18.13
CA GLY A 90 4.42 0.02 18.71
C GLY A 90 3.44 0.73 17.77
N VAL A 91 3.57 0.55 16.44
CA VAL A 91 2.57 1.01 15.47
C VAL A 91 1.27 0.23 15.65
N ASP A 92 0.11 0.88 15.41
CA ASP A 92 -1.23 0.27 15.53
C ASP A 92 -1.32 -1.06 14.76
N ASP A 93 -1.81 -2.11 15.40
CA ASP A 93 -1.89 -3.46 14.83
C ASP A 93 -2.68 -3.52 13.51
N ARG A 94 -3.65 -2.61 13.29
CA ARG A 94 -4.39 -2.52 12.03
C ARG A 94 -3.50 -2.03 10.88
N VAL A 95 -2.62 -1.06 11.14
CA VAL A 95 -1.62 -0.58 10.18
C VAL A 95 -0.63 -1.70 9.88
N VAL A 96 -0.12 -2.37 10.93
CA VAL A 96 0.80 -3.50 10.81
C VAL A 96 0.19 -4.62 9.97
N GLY A 97 -1.05 -5.00 10.24
CA GLY A 97 -1.77 -6.03 9.46
C GLY A 97 -1.95 -5.65 8.00
N LEU A 98 -2.26 -4.39 7.70
CA LEU A 98 -2.33 -3.89 6.32
C LEU A 98 -0.98 -3.95 5.63
N VAL A 99 0.11 -3.57 6.29
CA VAL A 99 1.47 -3.67 5.76
C VAL A 99 1.89 -5.12 5.53
N ALA A 100 1.59 -6.04 6.46
CA ALA A 100 1.89 -7.46 6.32
C ALA A 100 1.20 -8.10 5.10
N HIS A 101 -0.03 -7.70 4.83
CA HIS A 101 -0.89 -8.36 3.86
C HIS A 101 -1.18 -7.54 2.59
N HIS A 102 -0.48 -6.42 2.36
CA HIS A 102 -0.71 -5.59 1.17
C HIS A 102 -0.41 -6.35 -0.13
N SER A 103 -1.07 -5.94 -1.20
CA SER A 103 -0.84 -6.41 -2.57
C SER A 103 -0.76 -7.93 -2.72
N CYS A 104 -1.64 -8.66 -2.00
CA CYS A 104 -1.70 -10.12 -2.00
C CYS A 104 -0.41 -10.81 -1.51
N ALA A 105 0.29 -10.21 -0.55
CA ALA A 105 1.55 -10.71 0.05
C ALA A 105 1.51 -12.20 0.42
N ARG A 106 0.33 -12.75 0.80
CA ARG A 106 0.14 -14.18 1.10
C ARG A 106 0.55 -15.11 -0.05
N VAL A 107 0.42 -14.67 -1.30
CA VAL A 107 0.79 -15.46 -2.47
C VAL A 107 2.31 -15.56 -2.56
N GLU A 108 3.02 -14.45 -2.39
CA GLU A 108 4.49 -14.43 -2.38
C GLU A 108 5.05 -15.13 -1.14
N ALA A 109 4.42 -14.98 0.03
CA ALA A 109 4.79 -15.68 1.25
C ALA A 109 4.74 -17.20 1.07
N ALA A 110 3.70 -17.72 0.39
CA ALA A 110 3.59 -19.15 0.09
C ALA A 110 4.73 -19.64 -0.82
N GLU A 111 5.06 -18.88 -1.87
CA GLU A 111 6.18 -19.17 -2.78
C GLU A 111 7.54 -19.17 -2.06
N ARG A 112 7.69 -18.34 -1.03
CA ARG A 112 8.93 -18.22 -0.22
C ARG A 112 8.99 -19.19 0.95
N GLY A 113 7.92 -19.93 1.24
CA GLY A 113 7.82 -20.76 2.46
C GLY A 113 7.65 -19.96 3.75
N LEU A 114 7.26 -18.69 3.66
CA LEU A 114 7.07 -17.74 4.77
C LEU A 114 5.59 -17.60 5.19
N GLY A 115 4.72 -18.49 4.74
CA GLY A 115 3.30 -18.46 5.12
C GLY A 115 3.06 -18.51 6.63
N PRO A 116 3.70 -19.43 7.40
CA PRO A 116 3.59 -19.45 8.85
C PRO A 116 4.07 -18.17 9.54
N ASP A 117 5.16 -17.57 9.05
CA ASP A 117 5.68 -16.29 9.56
C ASP A 117 4.70 -15.14 9.28
N LEU A 118 4.12 -15.08 8.08
CA LEU A 118 3.15 -14.05 7.76
C LEU A 118 1.87 -14.17 8.60
N ALA A 119 1.50 -15.39 9.01
CA ALA A 119 0.37 -15.66 9.89
C ALA A 119 0.54 -15.13 11.33
N GLU A 120 1.72 -14.60 11.70
CA GLU A 120 1.90 -13.84 12.95
C GLU A 120 1.05 -12.56 13.00
N PHE A 121 0.60 -12.09 11.84
CA PHE A 121 -0.14 -10.84 11.68
C PHE A 121 -1.56 -11.10 11.19
N GLU A 122 -2.54 -10.60 11.95
CA GLU A 122 -3.93 -10.62 11.49
C GLU A 122 -4.10 -9.71 10.26
N PRO A 123 -4.78 -10.17 9.21
CA PRO A 123 -5.09 -9.31 8.07
C PRO A 123 -5.89 -8.08 8.50
N GLY A 124 -5.60 -6.94 7.90
CA GLY A 124 -6.38 -5.74 8.09
C GLY A 124 -7.84 -5.91 7.61
N PRO A 125 -8.75 -4.98 7.98
CA PRO A 125 -10.13 -5.00 7.49
C PRO A 125 -10.19 -5.08 5.97
N ALA A 126 -11.02 -5.99 5.44
CA ALA A 126 -11.07 -6.28 4.00
C ALA A 126 -11.27 -5.02 3.13
N GLN A 127 -12.09 -4.07 3.60
CA GLN A 127 -12.28 -2.80 2.89
C GLN A 127 -10.98 -1.99 2.80
N LEU A 128 -10.22 -1.87 3.89
CA LEU A 128 -8.95 -1.13 3.91
C LEU A 128 -7.89 -1.83 3.06
N THR A 129 -7.87 -3.16 3.10
CA THR A 129 -6.98 -3.97 2.23
C THR A 129 -7.27 -3.70 0.75
N GLU A 130 -8.54 -3.67 0.34
CA GLU A 130 -8.90 -3.33 -1.04
C GLU A 130 -8.47 -1.90 -1.44
N PHE A 131 -8.66 -0.93 -0.53
CA PHE A 131 -8.21 0.45 -0.78
C PHE A 131 -6.69 0.55 -0.87
N LEU A 132 -5.94 -0.16 -0.02
CA LEU A 132 -4.48 -0.18 -0.09
C LEU A 132 -3.98 -0.84 -1.38
N ILE A 133 -4.58 -1.96 -1.80
CA ILE A 133 -4.32 -2.58 -3.11
C ILE A 133 -4.57 -1.58 -4.23
N PHE A 134 -5.71 -0.88 -4.21
CA PHE A 134 -6.02 0.14 -5.22
C PHE A 134 -4.93 1.21 -5.27
N CYS A 135 -4.54 1.78 -4.14
CA CYS A 135 -3.55 2.84 -4.07
C CYS A 135 -2.18 2.37 -4.60
N ASP A 136 -1.69 1.19 -4.18
CA ASP A 136 -0.41 0.64 -4.64
C ASP A 136 -0.44 0.26 -6.12
N MET A 137 -1.49 -0.48 -6.54
CA MET A 137 -1.61 -0.99 -7.91
C MET A 137 -2.04 0.07 -8.94
N THR A 138 -2.29 1.30 -8.51
CA THR A 138 -2.49 2.46 -9.39
C THR A 138 -1.43 3.53 -9.23
N THR A 139 -0.27 3.19 -8.63
CA THR A 139 0.87 4.10 -8.47
C THR A 139 2.13 3.47 -9.06
N SER A 140 2.81 4.22 -9.94
CA SER A 140 4.10 3.80 -10.52
C SER A 140 5.24 3.89 -9.51
N PRO A 141 6.42 3.28 -9.80
CA PRO A 141 7.61 3.45 -8.96
C PRO A 141 8.07 4.91 -8.80
N ASP A 142 7.66 5.79 -9.70
CA ASP A 142 8.00 7.21 -9.67
C ASP A 142 6.89 8.06 -8.99
N GLY A 143 5.93 7.41 -8.33
CA GLY A 143 4.85 8.05 -7.58
C GLY A 143 3.75 8.66 -8.45
N VAL A 144 3.67 8.33 -9.74
CA VAL A 144 2.68 8.82 -10.69
C VAL A 144 1.50 7.87 -10.77
N THR A 145 0.28 8.40 -10.91
CA THR A 145 -0.93 7.58 -11.11
C THR A 145 -0.87 6.86 -12.46
N VAL A 146 -1.11 5.55 -12.44
CA VAL A 146 -1.15 4.66 -13.61
C VAL A 146 -2.37 3.75 -13.53
N SER A 147 -2.67 3.03 -14.62
CA SER A 147 -3.64 1.95 -14.58
C SER A 147 -3.07 0.69 -13.91
N VAL A 148 -3.95 -0.18 -13.44
CA VAL A 148 -3.52 -1.50 -12.91
C VAL A 148 -2.82 -2.34 -13.97
N ASP A 149 -3.19 -2.19 -15.24
CA ASP A 149 -2.55 -2.87 -16.37
C ASP A 149 -1.10 -2.43 -16.55
N GLU A 150 -0.86 -1.12 -16.57
CA GLU A 150 0.50 -0.55 -16.65
C GLU A 150 1.36 -0.95 -15.45
N ARG A 151 0.77 -0.96 -14.24
CA ARG A 151 1.50 -1.35 -13.03
C ARG A 151 1.89 -2.84 -13.04
N LEU A 152 0.99 -3.74 -13.42
CA LEU A 152 1.30 -5.16 -13.54
C LEU A 152 2.37 -5.43 -14.60
N ALA A 153 2.26 -4.78 -15.75
CA ALA A 153 3.27 -4.88 -16.81
C ALA A 153 4.66 -4.39 -16.34
N GLU A 154 4.71 -3.26 -15.62
CA GLU A 154 5.96 -2.71 -15.07
C GLU A 154 6.60 -3.67 -14.04
N ILE A 155 5.81 -4.29 -13.16
CA ILE A 155 6.31 -5.26 -12.18
C ILE A 155 6.92 -6.47 -12.90
N LEU A 156 6.24 -7.01 -13.90
CA LEU A 156 6.73 -8.15 -14.67
C LEU A 156 7.98 -7.82 -15.49
N ASP A 157 8.07 -6.62 -16.05
CA ASP A 157 9.26 -6.14 -16.76
C ASP A 157 10.46 -6.02 -15.81
N ARG A 158 10.25 -5.42 -14.64
CA ARG A 158 11.32 -5.18 -13.66
C ARG A 158 11.86 -6.44 -12.99
N TYR A 159 10.99 -7.37 -12.61
CA TYR A 159 11.40 -8.56 -11.85
C TYR A 159 11.56 -9.81 -12.73
N GLY A 160 10.98 -9.80 -13.92
CA GLY A 160 10.92 -10.95 -14.81
C GLY A 160 9.80 -11.95 -14.41
N PRO A 161 9.15 -12.61 -15.40
CA PRO A 161 7.98 -13.47 -15.16
C PRO A 161 8.32 -14.75 -14.37
N TYR A 162 9.57 -15.19 -14.37
CA TYR A 162 10.04 -16.41 -13.72
C TYR A 162 10.66 -16.19 -12.33
N SER A 163 10.77 -14.97 -11.88
CA SER A 163 11.18 -14.67 -10.49
C SER A 163 10.06 -15.04 -9.51
N VAL A 164 10.39 -15.14 -8.22
CA VAL A 164 9.36 -15.33 -7.17
C VAL A 164 8.30 -14.24 -7.25
N VAL A 165 8.72 -12.97 -7.35
CA VAL A 165 7.80 -11.83 -7.47
C VAL A 165 6.94 -11.95 -8.73
N GLY A 166 7.54 -12.25 -9.89
CA GLY A 166 6.81 -12.36 -11.15
C GLY A 166 5.75 -13.46 -11.12
N ARG A 167 6.08 -14.66 -10.63
CA ARG A 167 5.10 -15.75 -10.46
C ARG A 167 4.01 -15.39 -9.48
N SER A 168 4.35 -14.77 -8.36
CA SER A 168 3.40 -14.37 -7.32
C SER A 168 2.42 -13.31 -7.83
N ILE A 169 2.91 -12.29 -8.53
CA ILE A 169 2.08 -11.26 -9.15
C ILE A 169 1.16 -11.86 -10.22
N THR A 170 1.66 -12.74 -11.07
CA THR A 170 0.83 -13.42 -12.09
C THR A 170 -0.28 -14.24 -11.42
N SER A 171 0.04 -14.96 -10.34
CA SER A 171 -0.94 -15.74 -9.58
C SER A 171 -1.97 -14.85 -8.85
N ALA A 172 -1.55 -13.69 -8.34
CA ALA A 172 -2.40 -12.74 -7.63
C ALA A 172 -3.18 -11.80 -8.56
N GLU A 173 -2.83 -11.72 -9.85
CA GLU A 173 -3.39 -10.75 -10.80
C GLU A 173 -4.92 -10.68 -10.81
N PRO A 174 -5.68 -11.81 -10.84
CA PRO A 174 -7.15 -11.74 -10.84
C PRO A 174 -7.71 -11.05 -9.59
N GLU A 175 -7.11 -11.28 -8.42
CA GLU A 175 -7.52 -10.69 -7.15
C GLU A 175 -7.15 -9.20 -7.08
N LEU A 176 -5.93 -8.83 -7.49
CA LEU A 176 -5.46 -7.45 -7.55
C LEU A 176 -6.35 -6.59 -8.46
N ARG A 177 -6.67 -7.09 -9.65
CA ARG A 177 -7.58 -6.43 -10.59
C ARG A 177 -8.98 -6.29 -10.00
N ALA A 178 -9.53 -7.37 -9.44
CA ALA A 178 -10.88 -7.35 -8.87
C ALA A 178 -10.98 -6.34 -7.72
N ALA A 179 -9.99 -6.27 -6.81
CA ALA A 179 -9.95 -5.29 -5.72
C ALA A 179 -9.87 -3.86 -6.28
N THR A 180 -8.95 -3.61 -7.23
CA THR A 180 -8.78 -2.30 -7.87
C THR A 180 -10.07 -1.83 -8.54
N TYR A 181 -10.74 -2.70 -9.31
CA TYR A 181 -12.00 -2.33 -9.97
C TYR A 181 -13.16 -2.13 -9.00
N ARG A 182 -13.24 -2.89 -7.88
CA ARG A 182 -14.28 -2.66 -6.86
C ARG A 182 -14.13 -1.27 -6.24
N VAL A 183 -12.91 -0.85 -5.89
CA VAL A 183 -12.65 0.48 -5.34
C VAL A 183 -12.93 1.56 -6.38
N ALA A 184 -12.41 1.44 -7.61
CA ALA A 184 -12.66 2.39 -8.69
C ALA A 184 -14.17 2.61 -8.93
N ARG A 185 -14.99 1.56 -8.90
CA ARG A 185 -16.44 1.67 -9.01
C ARG A 185 -17.07 2.42 -7.84
N ARG A 186 -16.61 2.19 -6.61
CA ARG A 186 -17.09 2.94 -5.43
C ARG A 186 -16.78 4.43 -5.56
N LEU A 187 -15.59 4.78 -6.03
CA LEU A 187 -15.18 6.16 -6.27
C LEU A 187 -16.01 6.83 -7.38
N ALA A 188 -16.26 6.15 -8.48
CA ALA A 188 -17.03 6.64 -9.62
C ALA A 188 -18.51 6.91 -9.29
N VAL A 189 -19.12 6.12 -8.42
CA VAL A 189 -20.54 6.27 -8.02
C VAL A 189 -20.76 7.58 -7.25
N ARG A 190 -19.78 8.08 -6.49
CA ARG A 190 -19.92 9.35 -5.75
C ARG A 190 -19.62 10.60 -6.54
N ILE A 191 -19.00 10.48 -7.72
CA ILE A 191 -18.74 11.62 -8.63
C ILE A 191 -19.99 11.97 -9.45
N ARG A 192 -21.02 11.12 -9.51
CA ARG A 192 -22.29 11.47 -10.13
C ARG A 192 -23.06 12.41 -9.21
N PRO A 193 -23.38 13.67 -9.66
CA PRO A 193 -24.30 14.51 -8.92
C PRO A 193 -25.64 13.79 -8.78
N ALA A 194 -26.29 13.92 -7.62
CA ALA A 194 -27.65 13.44 -7.45
C ALA A 194 -28.50 14.00 -8.60
N PRO A 195 -29.39 13.18 -9.23
CA PRO A 195 -30.29 13.71 -10.22
C PRO A 195 -31.11 14.81 -9.55
N ASP A 196 -31.13 16.00 -10.16
CA ASP A 196 -31.95 17.11 -9.71
C ASP A 196 -33.39 16.61 -9.53
N LEU A 197 -33.86 16.52 -8.30
CA LEU A 197 -35.27 16.37 -7.98
C LEU A 197 -35.93 17.66 -8.44
N GLN A 198 -36.41 17.69 -9.67
CA GLN A 198 -37.36 18.68 -10.11
C GLN A 198 -38.63 18.50 -9.29
N ILE A 199 -38.89 19.49 -8.43
CA ILE A 199 -40.14 19.68 -7.71
C ILE A 199 -41.17 20.27 -8.67
#